data_9dd293faff7c167930a8a1802bd3c582
#
_entry.id   9dd293faff7c167930a8a1802bd3c582
#
_cell.length_a   1.000
_cell.length_b   1.000
_cell.length_c   1.000
_cell.angle_alpha   90.00
_cell.angle_beta   90.00
_cell.angle_gamma   90.00
#
_symmetry.space_group_name_H-M   'P 1'
#
loop_
_entity.id
_entity.type
_entity.pdbx_description
1 polymer ?
#
loop_
_entity_poly.entity_id
_entity_poly.type
_entity_poly.pdbx_seq_one_letter_code
_entity_poly.pdbx_strand_id
1 'polypeptide(L)'
;MKKMLAIHSSPRGERSHSRRLAEVFLAAWHTANPDAQLTRREVGRASIPHVSEAFIAASFHPEPQAMPLSMHADLQLSNELVAELVEHELLVISVPMYNFGIPSGLKAWIDQIVRMGHTVDITQDSRGIAQYQPLLLGKKALIITSRGGSGFGPGGENEAMNHADPHLRTALGFIGIEDVTVIAAEGEESDPSVFRRSCDAVEGQLRDLAGSF
;
A
#
# COMPACT_ATOMS: atom_id res chain seq x y z
N MET A 1 -9.70 -19.89 2.77
CA MET A 1 -9.76 -18.97 3.93
C MET A 1 -9.18 -17.65 3.45
N LYS A 2 -9.92 -16.53 3.55
CA LYS A 2 -9.44 -15.22 3.11
C LYS A 2 -8.27 -14.75 3.97
N LYS A 3 -7.26 -14.15 3.34
CA LYS A 3 -6.09 -13.57 4.03
C LYS A 3 -5.97 -12.10 3.67
N MET A 4 -5.88 -11.25 4.69
CA MET A 4 -5.77 -9.80 4.53
C MET A 4 -4.48 -9.27 5.16
N LEU A 5 -3.75 -8.45 4.41
CA LEU A 5 -2.60 -7.70 4.89
C LEU A 5 -2.99 -6.24 5.11
N ALA A 6 -2.96 -5.79 6.35
CA ALA A 6 -3.20 -4.40 6.73
C ALA A 6 -1.88 -3.66 6.93
N ILE A 7 -1.63 -2.63 6.14
CA ILE A 7 -0.40 -1.84 6.11
C ILE A 7 -0.68 -0.45 6.70
N HIS A 8 -0.01 -0.11 7.79
CA HIS A 8 -0.18 1.17 8.48
C HIS A 8 1.03 2.07 8.23
N SER A 9 0.81 3.19 7.52
CA SER A 9 1.91 4.06 7.08
C SER A 9 2.07 5.37 7.84
N SER A 10 1.18 5.64 8.81
CA SER A 10 1.28 6.87 9.61
C SER A 10 2.23 6.72 10.79
N PRO A 11 3.21 7.64 10.97
CA PRO A 11 4.06 7.66 12.16
C PRO A 11 3.34 8.15 13.43
N ARG A 12 2.13 8.72 13.30
CA ARG A 12 1.37 9.31 14.42
C ARG A 12 0.79 8.26 15.39
N GLY A 13 0.84 6.96 15.06
CA GLY A 13 0.29 5.88 15.89
C GLY A 13 -1.21 6.06 16.14
N GLU A 14 -1.63 6.04 17.42
CA GLU A 14 -3.03 6.16 17.84
C GLU A 14 -3.70 7.50 17.44
N ARG A 15 -2.91 8.54 17.19
CA ARG A 15 -3.41 9.85 16.75
C ARG A 15 -3.66 9.91 15.23
N SER A 16 -3.46 8.81 14.51
CA SER A 16 -3.63 8.76 13.07
C SER A 16 -5.09 8.56 12.67
N HIS A 17 -5.66 9.49 11.92
CA HIS A 17 -7.02 9.38 11.39
C HIS A 17 -7.15 8.24 10.36
N SER A 18 -6.19 8.12 9.42
CA SER A 18 -6.22 7.04 8.43
C SER A 18 -6.11 5.65 9.08
N ARG A 19 -5.29 5.49 10.14
CA ARG A 19 -5.22 4.25 10.92
C ARG A 19 -6.55 3.97 11.61
N ARG A 20 -7.13 4.95 12.32
CA ARG A 20 -8.41 4.80 13.00
C ARG A 20 -9.52 4.34 12.04
N LEU A 21 -9.60 4.95 10.87
CA LEU A 21 -10.57 4.56 9.84
C LEU A 21 -10.29 3.15 9.30
N ALA A 22 -9.03 2.77 9.11
CA ALA A 22 -8.68 1.40 8.73
C ALA A 22 -9.12 0.38 9.80
N GLU A 23 -8.94 0.67 11.09
CA GLU A 23 -9.40 -0.23 12.15
C GLU A 23 -10.95 -0.37 12.18
N VAL A 24 -11.71 0.68 11.81
CA VAL A 24 -13.16 0.57 11.63
C VAL A 24 -13.51 -0.45 10.53
N PHE A 25 -12.83 -0.37 9.39
CA PHE A 25 -13.00 -1.34 8.31
C PHE A 25 -12.61 -2.75 8.74
N LEU A 26 -11.41 -2.91 9.33
CA LEU A 26 -10.87 -4.21 9.73
C LEU A 26 -11.76 -4.92 10.76
N ALA A 27 -12.31 -4.17 11.71
CA ALA A 27 -13.26 -4.72 12.70
C ALA A 27 -14.55 -5.23 12.03
N ALA A 28 -15.14 -4.43 11.13
CA ALA A 28 -16.33 -4.82 10.40
C ALA A 28 -16.07 -6.03 9.48
N TRP A 29 -14.94 -6.02 8.77
CA TRP A 29 -14.53 -7.10 7.89
C TRP A 29 -14.30 -8.42 8.65
N HIS A 30 -13.63 -8.38 9.81
CA HIS A 30 -13.41 -9.57 10.63
C HIS A 30 -14.74 -10.13 11.18
N THR A 31 -15.68 -9.26 11.53
CA THR A 31 -17.04 -9.68 11.92
C THR A 31 -17.75 -10.43 10.79
N ALA A 32 -17.61 -9.97 9.55
CA ALA A 32 -18.19 -10.63 8.38
C ALA A 32 -17.42 -11.89 7.94
N ASN A 33 -16.14 -12.01 8.30
CA ASN A 33 -15.26 -13.12 7.93
C ASN A 33 -14.51 -13.67 9.17
N PRO A 34 -15.21 -14.34 10.12
CA PRO A 34 -14.61 -14.72 11.41
C PRO A 34 -13.45 -15.71 11.31
N ASP A 35 -13.42 -16.53 10.26
CA ASP A 35 -12.35 -17.52 10.03
C ASP A 35 -11.17 -16.95 9.21
N ALA A 36 -11.22 -15.68 8.80
CA ALA A 36 -10.19 -15.07 7.96
C ALA A 36 -8.94 -14.72 8.76
N GLN A 37 -7.78 -14.76 8.10
CA GLN A 37 -6.52 -14.35 8.68
C GLN A 37 -6.26 -12.86 8.40
N LEU A 38 -5.87 -12.12 9.45
CA LEU A 38 -5.47 -10.72 9.36
C LEU A 38 -4.02 -10.57 9.83
N THR A 39 -3.15 -10.14 8.94
CA THR A 39 -1.76 -9.78 9.23
C THR A 39 -1.62 -8.26 9.24
N ARG A 40 -0.87 -7.71 10.20
CA ARG A 40 -0.61 -6.26 10.28
C ARG A 40 0.86 -5.96 10.04
N ARG A 41 1.13 -5.03 9.12
CA ARG A 41 2.47 -4.51 8.84
C ARG A 41 2.53 -3.03 9.17
N GLU A 42 3.45 -2.68 10.05
CA GLU A 42 3.74 -1.28 10.41
C GLU A 42 4.89 -0.75 9.56
N VAL A 43 4.64 0.27 8.76
CA VAL A 43 5.68 0.93 7.92
C VAL A 43 5.85 2.41 8.24
N GLY A 44 4.95 2.98 9.06
CA GLY A 44 5.04 4.38 9.48
C GLY A 44 5.87 4.57 10.74
N ARG A 45 5.92 3.58 11.61
CA ARG A 45 6.64 3.63 12.91
C ARG A 45 7.84 2.69 12.94
N ALA A 46 7.74 1.56 12.26
CA ALA A 46 8.89 0.69 12.05
C ALA A 46 9.78 1.26 10.95
N SER A 47 11.09 1.18 11.11
CA SER A 47 12.02 1.64 10.09
C SER A 47 12.06 0.65 8.94
N ILE A 48 11.53 1.06 7.80
CA ILE A 48 11.82 0.42 6.51
C ILE A 48 13.04 1.16 5.93
N PRO A 49 14.17 0.49 5.71
CA PRO A 49 15.35 1.16 5.18
C PRO A 49 15.11 1.67 3.75
N HIS A 50 15.68 2.81 3.45
CA HIS A 50 15.75 3.29 2.07
C HIS A 50 16.57 2.32 1.23
N VAL A 51 16.29 2.30 -0.07
CA VAL A 51 17.08 1.54 -1.04
C VAL A 51 18.55 1.98 -0.98
N SER A 52 19.43 1.01 -0.77
CA SER A 52 20.88 1.20 -0.73
C SER A 52 21.53 0.65 -1.99
N GLU A 53 22.77 1.03 -2.24
CA GLU A 53 23.56 0.44 -3.33
C GLU A 53 23.70 -1.08 -3.15
N ALA A 54 23.94 -1.56 -1.93
CA ALA A 54 24.04 -2.99 -1.62
C ALA A 54 22.72 -3.74 -1.95
N PHE A 55 21.56 -3.15 -1.60
CA PHE A 55 20.25 -3.70 -1.97
C PHE A 55 20.08 -3.78 -3.49
N ILE A 56 20.46 -2.72 -4.23
CA ILE A 56 20.37 -2.70 -5.70
C ILE A 56 21.27 -3.78 -6.31
N ALA A 57 22.54 -3.83 -5.89
CA ALA A 57 23.49 -4.83 -6.37
C ALA A 57 23.00 -6.26 -6.13
N ALA A 58 22.42 -6.53 -4.96
CA ALA A 58 21.84 -7.83 -4.64
C ALA A 58 20.56 -8.12 -5.44
N SER A 59 19.66 -7.14 -5.61
CA SER A 59 18.38 -7.30 -6.30
C SER A 59 18.53 -7.57 -7.80
N PHE A 60 19.60 -7.08 -8.42
CA PHE A 60 19.90 -7.24 -9.84
C PHE A 60 21.13 -8.12 -10.10
N HIS A 61 21.49 -8.98 -9.13
CA HIS A 61 22.63 -9.89 -9.32
C HIS A 61 22.38 -10.81 -10.50
N PRO A 62 23.31 -10.90 -11.50
CA PRO A 62 23.09 -11.63 -12.74
C PRO A 62 22.93 -13.15 -12.53
N GLU A 63 23.51 -13.68 -11.46
CA GLU A 63 23.45 -15.10 -11.09
C GLU A 63 22.90 -15.24 -9.65
N PRO A 64 21.57 -15.17 -9.45
CA PRO A 64 20.98 -15.19 -8.10
C PRO A 64 21.36 -16.43 -7.27
N GLN A 65 21.57 -17.59 -7.92
CA GLN A 65 21.95 -18.84 -7.23
C GLN A 65 23.42 -18.88 -6.80
N ALA A 66 24.27 -18.04 -7.41
CA ALA A 66 25.69 -17.90 -7.06
C ALA A 66 25.99 -16.68 -6.19
N MET A 67 24.94 -15.97 -5.75
CA MET A 67 25.05 -14.75 -4.96
C MET A 67 25.73 -15.01 -3.62
N PRO A 68 26.72 -14.17 -3.21
CA PRO A 68 27.37 -14.29 -1.90
C PRO A 68 26.38 -14.18 -0.71
N LEU A 69 26.65 -14.91 0.37
CA LEU A 69 25.80 -14.89 1.57
C LEU A 69 25.58 -13.48 2.16
N SER A 70 26.57 -12.59 2.04
CA SER A 70 26.42 -11.19 2.47
C SER A 70 25.30 -10.46 1.75
N MET A 71 25.16 -10.68 0.45
CA MET A 71 24.09 -10.05 -0.35
C MET A 71 22.69 -10.62 -0.03
N HIS A 72 22.60 -11.88 0.44
CA HIS A 72 21.32 -12.41 0.92
C HIS A 72 20.80 -11.64 2.13
N ALA A 73 21.68 -11.16 3.02
CA ALA A 73 21.30 -10.34 4.15
C ALA A 73 20.69 -8.99 3.72
N ASP A 74 21.22 -8.38 2.65
CA ASP A 74 20.71 -7.12 2.09
C ASP A 74 19.28 -7.26 1.54
N LEU A 75 18.85 -8.47 1.16
CA LEU A 75 17.52 -8.77 0.64
C LEU A 75 16.55 -9.32 1.67
N GLN A 76 16.98 -9.63 2.89
CA GLN A 76 16.18 -10.36 3.87
C GLN A 76 14.83 -9.67 4.13
N LEU A 77 14.84 -8.39 4.49
CA LEU A 77 13.60 -7.65 4.75
C LEU A 77 12.70 -7.61 3.51
N SER A 78 13.27 -7.35 2.34
CA SER A 78 12.50 -7.33 1.09
C SER A 78 11.85 -8.67 0.81
N ASN A 79 12.55 -9.78 1.02
CA ASN A 79 12.01 -11.12 0.86
C ASN A 79 10.84 -11.38 1.82
N GLU A 80 10.95 -10.94 3.08
CA GLU A 80 9.86 -11.01 4.07
C GLU A 80 8.62 -10.22 3.61
N LEU A 81 8.81 -8.96 3.19
CA LEU A 81 7.72 -8.08 2.73
C LEU A 81 7.05 -8.60 1.44
N VAL A 82 7.83 -9.14 0.51
CA VAL A 82 7.32 -9.78 -0.71
C VAL A 82 6.54 -11.04 -0.36
N ALA A 83 7.05 -11.89 0.53
CA ALA A 83 6.35 -13.10 0.96
C ALA A 83 4.99 -12.78 1.60
N GLU A 84 4.93 -11.78 2.47
CA GLU A 84 3.66 -11.31 3.04
C GLU A 84 2.69 -10.85 1.93
N LEU A 85 3.17 -10.06 0.97
CA LEU A 85 2.33 -9.56 -0.11
C LEU A 85 1.83 -10.69 -1.03
N VAL A 86 2.66 -11.70 -1.32
CA VAL A 86 2.30 -12.87 -2.11
C VAL A 86 1.25 -13.72 -1.39
N GLU A 87 1.39 -13.91 -0.09
CA GLU A 87 0.51 -14.78 0.72
C GLU A 87 -0.92 -14.26 0.86
N HIS A 88 -1.15 -12.93 0.79
CA HIS A 88 -2.44 -12.30 1.06
C HIS A 88 -3.15 -11.88 -0.22
N GLU A 89 -4.43 -12.22 -0.37
CA GLU A 89 -5.26 -11.81 -1.51
C GLU A 89 -5.80 -10.39 -1.38
N LEU A 90 -5.97 -9.91 -0.15
CA LEU A 90 -6.59 -8.63 0.18
C LEU A 90 -5.59 -7.72 0.88
N LEU A 91 -5.53 -6.45 0.45
CA LEU A 91 -4.70 -5.43 1.07
C LEU A 91 -5.57 -4.28 1.60
N VAL A 92 -5.23 -3.79 2.77
CA VAL A 92 -5.75 -2.52 3.32
C VAL A 92 -4.57 -1.63 3.65
N ILE A 93 -4.50 -0.46 3.03
CA ILE A 93 -3.38 0.48 3.22
C ILE A 93 -3.91 1.77 3.84
N SER A 94 -3.56 2.06 5.08
CA SER A 94 -3.91 3.33 5.73
C SER A 94 -2.83 4.38 5.47
N VAL A 95 -3.22 5.49 4.81
CA VAL A 95 -2.30 6.47 4.26
C VAL A 95 -2.69 7.90 4.65
N PRO A 96 -1.94 8.61 5.49
CA PRO A 96 -2.09 10.06 5.56
C PRO A 96 -1.41 10.70 4.35
N MET A 97 -2.02 11.74 3.78
CA MET A 97 -1.34 12.57 2.78
C MET A 97 -0.36 13.51 3.48
N TYR A 98 0.92 13.44 3.14
CA TYR A 98 1.94 14.36 3.61
C TYR A 98 2.60 15.06 2.42
N ASN A 99 2.55 16.41 2.42
CA ASN A 99 3.10 17.21 1.32
C ASN A 99 2.65 16.70 -0.06
N PHE A 100 1.33 16.48 -0.19
CA PHE A 100 0.65 16.01 -1.42
C PHE A 100 0.97 14.58 -1.84
N GLY A 101 1.79 13.85 -1.10
CA GLY A 101 2.24 12.50 -1.42
C GLY A 101 2.01 11.50 -0.29
N ILE A 102 2.60 10.31 -0.46
CA ILE A 102 2.61 9.24 0.52
C ILE A 102 3.72 9.45 1.56
N PRO A 103 3.58 8.92 2.80
CA PRO A 103 4.67 8.91 3.77
C PRO A 103 5.92 8.19 3.25
N SER A 104 7.11 8.70 3.62
CA SER A 104 8.39 8.14 3.19
C SER A 104 8.58 6.66 3.55
N GLY A 105 8.07 6.23 4.71
CA GLY A 105 8.09 4.81 5.09
C GLY A 105 7.28 3.92 4.16
N LEU A 106 6.14 4.42 3.66
CA LEU A 106 5.34 3.69 2.65
C LEU A 106 6.05 3.65 1.30
N LYS A 107 6.74 4.75 0.91
CA LYS A 107 7.55 4.74 -0.30
C LYS A 107 8.70 3.74 -0.18
N ALA A 108 9.39 3.70 0.97
CA ALA A 108 10.43 2.71 1.22
C ALA A 108 9.89 1.27 1.15
N TRP A 109 8.69 1.02 1.68
CA TRP A 109 8.02 -0.27 1.55
C TRP A 109 7.76 -0.64 0.09
N ILE A 110 7.24 0.29 -0.73
CA ILE A 110 7.04 0.07 -2.17
C ILE A 110 8.35 -0.30 -2.85
N ASP A 111 9.45 0.39 -2.52
CA ASP A 111 10.76 0.13 -3.10
C ASP A 111 11.32 -1.26 -2.72
N GLN A 112 10.92 -1.79 -1.58
CA GLN A 112 11.31 -3.14 -1.15
C GLN A 112 10.47 -4.25 -1.80
N ILE A 113 9.22 -3.97 -2.19
CA ILE A 113 8.30 -5.00 -2.70
C ILE A 113 8.23 -5.07 -4.23
N VAL A 114 8.67 -4.03 -4.95
CA VAL A 114 8.76 -4.06 -6.41
C VAL A 114 10.05 -4.79 -6.79
N ARG A 115 9.95 -6.11 -6.99
CA ARG A 115 11.09 -7.01 -7.13
C ARG A 115 10.97 -7.85 -8.41
N MET A 116 12.03 -7.80 -9.21
CA MET A 116 12.14 -8.63 -10.42
C MET A 116 12.14 -10.13 -10.07
N GLY A 117 11.37 -10.91 -10.84
CA GLY A 117 11.22 -12.35 -10.62
C GLY A 117 10.35 -12.73 -9.41
N HIS A 118 9.79 -11.74 -8.67
CA HIS A 118 8.97 -11.98 -7.49
C HIS A 118 7.58 -11.31 -7.58
N THR A 119 7.51 -10.02 -7.88
CA THR A 119 6.26 -9.25 -8.01
C THR A 119 6.04 -8.70 -9.41
N VAL A 120 7.11 -8.59 -10.17
CA VAL A 120 7.11 -8.22 -11.59
C VAL A 120 8.20 -9.02 -12.29
N ASP A 121 8.00 -9.34 -13.58
CA ASP A 121 9.01 -9.97 -14.43
C ASP A 121 9.26 -9.14 -15.68
N ILE A 122 10.30 -9.45 -16.43
CA ILE A 122 10.63 -8.84 -17.72
C ILE A 122 10.69 -9.92 -18.79
N THR A 123 9.93 -9.69 -19.86
CA THR A 123 10.04 -10.42 -21.12
C THR A 123 10.50 -9.48 -22.22
N GLN A 124 10.83 -10.01 -23.38
CA GLN A 124 11.11 -9.20 -24.57
C GLN A 124 10.09 -9.52 -25.67
N ASP A 125 9.60 -8.48 -26.34
CA ASP A 125 8.79 -8.67 -27.54
C ASP A 125 9.65 -9.14 -28.74
N SER A 126 9.02 -9.39 -29.88
CA SER A 126 9.71 -9.85 -31.10
C SER A 126 10.73 -8.86 -31.65
N ARG A 127 10.76 -7.62 -31.15
CA ARG A 127 11.70 -6.56 -31.51
C ARG A 127 12.82 -6.38 -30.47
N GLY A 128 12.81 -7.21 -29.39
CA GLY A 128 13.76 -7.10 -28.29
C GLY A 128 13.42 -5.98 -27.30
N ILE A 129 12.21 -5.38 -27.37
CA ILE A 129 11.78 -4.34 -26.43
C ILE A 129 11.29 -5.01 -25.14
N ALA A 130 11.80 -4.53 -24.01
CA ALA A 130 11.40 -5.01 -22.69
C ALA A 130 9.90 -4.79 -22.43
N GLN A 131 9.23 -5.83 -21.95
CA GLN A 131 7.84 -5.83 -21.52
C GLN A 131 7.77 -6.28 -20.07
N TYR A 132 7.16 -5.45 -19.20
CA TYR A 132 6.97 -5.82 -17.81
C TYR A 132 5.75 -6.71 -17.65
N GLN A 133 5.91 -7.80 -16.89
CA GLN A 133 4.87 -8.79 -16.63
C GLN A 133 4.52 -8.74 -15.14
N PRO A 134 3.37 -8.21 -14.75
CA PRO A 134 2.90 -8.23 -13.35
C PRO A 134 2.67 -9.67 -12.88
N LEU A 135 3.05 -9.98 -11.64
CA LEU A 135 2.95 -11.36 -11.10
C LEU A 135 1.87 -11.50 -10.01
N LEU A 136 1.36 -10.41 -9.45
CA LEU A 136 0.40 -10.46 -8.33
C LEU A 136 -1.06 -10.24 -8.79
N LEU A 137 -1.47 -11.01 -9.79
CA LEU A 137 -2.81 -10.89 -10.38
C LEU A 137 -3.92 -11.36 -9.42
N GLY A 138 -5.11 -10.77 -9.55
CA GLY A 138 -6.32 -11.19 -8.83
C GLY A 138 -6.40 -10.73 -7.37
N LYS A 139 -5.45 -9.93 -6.90
CA LYS A 139 -5.49 -9.31 -5.58
C LYS A 139 -6.31 -8.01 -5.61
N LYS A 140 -6.85 -7.63 -4.43
CA LYS A 140 -7.60 -6.38 -4.23
C LYS A 140 -6.93 -5.49 -3.20
N ALA A 141 -6.99 -4.18 -3.39
CA ALA A 141 -6.48 -3.21 -2.43
C ALA A 141 -7.52 -2.15 -2.06
N LEU A 142 -7.66 -1.87 -0.78
CA LEU A 142 -8.39 -0.73 -0.23
C LEU A 142 -7.39 0.26 0.36
N ILE A 143 -7.35 1.46 -0.20
CA ILE A 143 -6.56 2.58 0.31
C ILE A 143 -7.50 3.48 1.12
N ILE A 144 -7.20 3.65 2.39
CA ILE A 144 -7.93 4.52 3.32
C ILE A 144 -7.03 5.69 3.66
N THR A 145 -7.39 6.87 3.15
CA THR A 145 -6.53 8.06 3.28
C THR A 145 -7.18 9.15 4.12
N SER A 146 -6.35 9.95 4.81
CA SER A 146 -6.75 11.19 5.48
C SER A 146 -5.93 12.36 4.95
N ARG A 147 -6.57 13.52 4.73
CA ARG A 147 -5.98 14.68 4.08
C ARG A 147 -6.32 15.96 4.86
N GLY A 148 -5.34 16.87 4.96
CA GLY A 148 -5.52 18.17 5.62
C GLY A 148 -6.54 19.04 4.91
N GLY A 149 -6.36 19.28 3.62
CA GLY A 149 -7.29 20.01 2.76
C GLY A 149 -8.38 19.12 2.16
N SER A 150 -9.16 19.69 1.25
CA SER A 150 -10.27 19.02 0.55
C SER A 150 -10.15 19.14 -0.97
N GLY A 151 -10.95 18.38 -1.72
CA GLY A 151 -11.01 18.48 -3.18
C GLY A 151 -9.85 17.79 -3.91
N PHE A 152 -9.16 16.84 -3.28
CA PHE A 152 -8.08 16.06 -3.91
C PHE A 152 -8.58 14.82 -4.68
N GLY A 153 -9.86 14.48 -4.54
CA GLY A 153 -10.45 13.37 -5.30
C GLY A 153 -10.73 13.73 -6.77
N PRO A 154 -11.14 12.74 -7.59
CA PRO A 154 -11.45 12.95 -9.00
C PRO A 154 -12.49 14.06 -9.21
N GLY A 155 -12.19 15.01 -10.10
CA GLY A 155 -13.03 16.19 -10.40
C GLY A 155 -12.96 17.30 -9.36
N GLY A 156 -12.17 17.15 -8.29
CA GLY A 156 -11.98 18.18 -7.26
C GLY A 156 -11.00 19.27 -7.70
N GLU A 157 -11.10 20.44 -7.07
CA GLU A 157 -10.29 21.62 -7.40
C GLU A 157 -8.77 21.40 -7.15
N ASN A 158 -8.42 20.48 -6.25
CA ASN A 158 -7.06 20.16 -5.87
C ASN A 158 -6.59 18.79 -6.43
N GLU A 159 -7.35 18.18 -7.35
CA GLU A 159 -7.02 16.86 -7.92
C GLU A 159 -5.59 16.81 -8.48
N ALA A 160 -5.17 17.85 -9.20
CA ALA A 160 -3.83 17.92 -9.81
C ALA A 160 -2.67 17.91 -8.78
N MET A 161 -2.95 18.26 -7.53
CA MET A 161 -1.97 18.19 -6.44
C MET A 161 -1.97 16.85 -5.70
N ASN A 162 -2.87 15.92 -6.04
CA ASN A 162 -2.88 14.60 -5.45
C ASN A 162 -1.83 13.70 -6.10
N HIS A 163 -0.68 13.61 -5.47
CA HIS A 163 0.39 12.68 -5.87
C HIS A 163 0.41 11.39 -5.05
N ALA A 164 -0.52 11.22 -4.09
CA ALA A 164 -0.59 10.02 -3.27
C ALA A 164 -1.35 8.88 -3.97
N ASP A 165 -2.60 9.13 -4.37
CA ASP A 165 -3.46 8.10 -4.96
C ASP A 165 -2.95 7.62 -6.33
N PRO A 166 -2.56 8.50 -7.27
CA PRO A 166 -2.01 8.07 -8.56
C PRO A 166 -0.72 7.26 -8.41
N HIS A 167 0.16 7.66 -7.47
CA HIS A 167 1.39 6.92 -7.21
C HIS A 167 1.09 5.49 -6.71
N LEU A 168 0.19 5.35 -5.73
CA LEU A 168 -0.19 4.04 -5.20
C LEU A 168 -0.84 3.16 -6.27
N ARG A 169 -1.77 3.71 -7.05
CA ARG A 169 -2.39 2.98 -8.17
C ARG A 169 -1.36 2.51 -9.18
N THR A 170 -0.41 3.38 -9.56
CA THR A 170 0.65 3.05 -10.50
C THR A 170 1.57 1.95 -9.94
N ALA A 171 2.03 2.09 -8.69
CA ALA A 171 2.93 1.12 -8.08
C ALA A 171 2.28 -0.25 -7.87
N LEU A 172 1.02 -0.27 -7.39
CA LEU A 172 0.25 -1.50 -7.20
C LEU A 172 -0.11 -2.16 -8.54
N GLY A 173 -0.56 -1.38 -9.52
CA GLY A 173 -0.87 -1.87 -10.88
C GLY A 173 0.37 -2.44 -11.57
N PHE A 174 1.55 -1.83 -11.38
CA PHE A 174 2.81 -2.32 -11.93
C PHE A 174 3.17 -3.74 -11.47
N ILE A 175 2.76 -4.12 -10.28
CA ILE A 175 2.96 -5.48 -9.75
C ILE A 175 1.72 -6.40 -9.93
N GLY A 176 0.61 -5.88 -10.52
CA GLY A 176 -0.58 -6.66 -10.89
C GLY A 176 -1.80 -6.48 -9.99
N ILE A 177 -1.77 -5.53 -9.03
CA ILE A 177 -2.91 -5.23 -8.17
C ILE A 177 -3.68 -4.05 -8.77
N GLU A 178 -4.61 -4.35 -9.69
CA GLU A 178 -5.37 -3.35 -10.45
C GLU A 178 -6.71 -2.98 -9.79
N ASP A 179 -7.33 -3.92 -9.04
CA ASP A 179 -8.57 -3.67 -8.30
C ASP A 179 -8.25 -2.85 -7.03
N VAL A 180 -8.19 -1.53 -7.21
CA VAL A 180 -7.81 -0.57 -6.15
C VAL A 180 -8.95 0.39 -5.87
N THR A 181 -9.56 0.28 -4.69
CA THR A 181 -10.54 1.24 -4.15
C THR A 181 -9.84 2.25 -3.26
N VAL A 182 -10.17 3.54 -3.40
CA VAL A 182 -9.66 4.62 -2.53
C VAL A 182 -10.83 5.29 -1.82
N ILE A 183 -10.76 5.38 -0.50
CA ILE A 183 -11.73 6.09 0.35
C ILE A 183 -10.97 7.13 1.18
N ALA A 184 -11.38 8.40 1.09
CA ALA A 184 -10.67 9.54 1.66
C ALA A 184 -11.51 10.32 2.66
N ALA A 185 -10.97 10.57 3.86
CA ALA A 185 -11.45 11.60 4.77
C ALA A 185 -10.65 12.88 4.55
N GLU A 186 -11.31 13.96 4.20
CA GLU A 186 -10.70 15.24 3.82
C GLU A 186 -11.08 16.36 4.78
N GLY A 187 -10.25 17.39 4.87
CA GLY A 187 -10.54 18.62 5.60
C GLY A 187 -10.09 18.64 7.06
N GLU A 188 -9.03 17.88 7.45
CA GLU A 188 -8.49 17.88 8.83
C GLU A 188 -8.04 19.28 9.27
N GLU A 189 -7.56 20.12 8.35
CA GLU A 189 -7.13 21.52 8.60
C GLU A 189 -8.27 22.52 8.50
N SER A 190 -9.48 22.07 8.18
CA SER A 190 -10.69 22.91 8.12
C SER A 190 -11.38 22.99 9.50
N ASP A 191 -12.61 23.55 9.52
CA ASP A 191 -13.42 23.50 10.73
C ASP A 191 -13.61 22.05 11.23
N PRO A 192 -13.44 21.81 12.55
CA PRO A 192 -13.55 20.45 13.10
C PRO A 192 -14.86 19.72 12.79
N SER A 193 -15.96 20.46 12.57
CA SER A 193 -17.26 19.88 12.20
C SER A 193 -17.26 19.34 10.75
N VAL A 194 -16.50 19.99 9.85
CA VAL A 194 -16.35 19.55 8.46
C VAL A 194 -15.61 18.22 8.44
N PHE A 195 -14.47 18.14 9.08
CA PHE A 195 -13.68 16.92 9.14
C PHE A 195 -14.42 15.78 9.84
N ARG A 196 -15.15 16.07 10.92
CA ARG A 196 -15.97 15.05 11.59
C ARG A 196 -17.01 14.46 10.65
N ARG A 197 -17.78 15.29 9.91
CA ARG A 197 -18.75 14.81 8.92
C ARG A 197 -18.09 13.96 7.84
N SER A 198 -16.90 14.34 7.36
CA SER A 198 -16.12 13.59 6.40
C SER A 198 -15.74 12.20 6.96
N CYS A 199 -15.25 12.14 8.20
CA CYS A 199 -14.95 10.88 8.87
C CYS A 199 -16.19 9.99 9.04
N ASP A 200 -17.31 10.55 9.50
CA ASP A 200 -18.55 9.81 9.74
C ASP A 200 -19.08 9.18 8.43
N ALA A 201 -19.04 9.94 7.33
CA ALA A 201 -19.42 9.44 6.01
C ALA A 201 -18.49 8.30 5.54
N VAL A 202 -17.18 8.47 5.72
CA VAL A 202 -16.17 7.45 5.39
C VAL A 202 -16.38 6.19 6.24
N GLU A 203 -16.63 6.31 7.54
CA GLU A 203 -16.90 5.16 8.40
C GLU A 203 -18.13 4.36 7.93
N GLY A 204 -19.20 5.04 7.49
CA GLY A 204 -20.37 4.40 6.89
C GLY A 204 -19.98 3.57 5.66
N GLN A 205 -19.29 4.21 4.70
CA GLN A 205 -18.81 3.53 3.48
C GLN A 205 -17.91 2.32 3.78
N LEU A 206 -17.03 2.43 4.76
CA LEU A 206 -16.11 1.36 5.14
C LEU A 206 -16.85 0.16 5.76
N ARG A 207 -17.88 0.39 6.58
CA ARG A 207 -18.70 -0.68 7.14
C ARG A 207 -19.52 -1.39 6.06
N ASP A 208 -20.08 -0.64 5.12
CA ASP A 208 -20.86 -1.21 4.01
C ASP A 208 -19.96 -2.04 3.08
N LEU A 209 -18.74 -1.56 2.78
CA LEU A 209 -17.78 -2.27 1.94
C LEU A 209 -17.28 -3.57 2.58
N ALA A 210 -17.13 -3.61 3.89
CA ALA A 210 -16.50 -4.72 4.62
C ALA A 210 -17.19 -6.07 4.39
N GLY A 211 -18.50 -6.10 4.15
CA GLY A 211 -19.25 -7.33 3.89
C GLY A 211 -19.01 -7.94 2.50
N SER A 212 -18.57 -7.13 1.53
CA SER A 212 -18.36 -7.53 0.13
C SER A 212 -16.90 -7.57 -0.31
N PHE A 213 -15.98 -7.13 0.53
CA PHE A 213 -14.53 -7.06 0.26
C PHE A 213 -13.75 -8.38 0.45
#